data_26293a672190436a3a768edf401785cb
#
_entry.id   26293a672190436a3a768edf401785cb
#
_cell.length_a   1.000
_cell.length_b   1.000
_cell.length_c   1.000
_cell.angle_alpha   90.00
_cell.angle_beta   90.00
_cell.angle_gamma   90.00
#
_symmetry.space_group_name_H-M   'P 1'
#
loop_
_entity.id
_entity.type
_entity.pdbx_description
1 polymer ?
#
loop_
_entity_poly.entity_id
_entity_poly.type
_entity_poly.pdbx_seq_one_letter_code
_entity_poly.pdbx_strand_id
1 'polypeptide(L)'
;MAKTIKMPTQKTMPTYLTVKQETNLTADMYIDGEIVTDEYEDTDTSAAGFRDALKSLGDVKTINLHINSPGGSVFEGIAIYNMLKQSKAKVNIYVDALAASIASVICMAGDTIFMPANSMMMIHNPYTMVVGNANELRKAAADMDQITKASVQSYMAKAGNKLDESTLKQLMDNET
;
A
#
# COMPACT_ATOMS: atom_id res chain seq x y z
N MET A 1 31.48 20.37 34.18
CA MET A 1 30.69 19.17 33.84
C MET A 1 30.26 19.28 32.40
N ALA A 2 30.87 18.51 31.51
CA ALA A 2 30.55 18.52 30.08
C ALA A 2 29.29 17.75 29.82
N LYS A 3 28.27 18.37 29.22
CA LYS A 3 27.02 17.76 28.82
C LYS A 3 27.29 16.97 27.52
N THR A 4 27.31 15.63 27.60
CA THR A 4 27.38 14.77 26.45
C THR A 4 26.06 14.87 25.68
N ILE A 5 26.09 15.51 24.51
CA ILE A 5 24.97 15.50 23.56
C ILE A 5 24.97 14.13 22.90
N LYS A 6 24.01 13.28 23.23
CA LYS A 6 23.74 12.07 22.44
C LYS A 6 23.23 12.50 21.07
N MET A 7 24.02 12.27 20.03
CA MET A 7 23.52 12.32 18.66
C MET A 7 22.39 11.32 18.49
N PRO A 8 21.31 11.66 17.76
CA PRO A 8 20.31 10.66 17.42
C PRO A 8 20.98 9.58 16.57
N THR A 9 20.83 8.32 16.99
CA THR A 9 21.23 7.16 16.19
C THR A 9 20.53 7.28 14.84
N GLN A 10 21.31 7.29 13.75
CA GLN A 10 20.79 7.15 12.41
C GLN A 10 19.89 5.90 12.42
N LYS A 11 18.59 6.10 12.18
CA LYS A 11 17.65 5.01 11.96
C LYS A 11 18.17 4.30 10.70
N THR A 12 18.78 3.15 10.85
CA THR A 12 19.13 2.29 9.71
C THR A 12 17.84 2.04 8.95
N MET A 13 17.84 2.26 7.63
CA MET A 13 16.68 1.94 6.81
C MET A 13 16.32 0.47 7.02
N PRO A 14 15.04 0.16 7.21
CA PRO A 14 14.61 -1.21 7.44
C PRO A 14 15.04 -2.10 6.26
N THR A 15 15.48 -3.31 6.55
CA THR A 15 16.08 -4.24 5.59
C THR A 15 15.10 -4.71 4.49
N TYR A 16 13.80 -4.57 4.74
CA TYR A 16 12.72 -4.94 3.81
C TYR A 16 12.42 -3.86 2.74
N LEU A 17 12.82 -2.63 2.96
CA LEU A 17 12.84 -1.58 1.94
C LEU A 17 14.19 -1.61 1.24
N THR A 18 14.54 -2.75 0.64
CA THR A 18 15.79 -2.88 -0.10
C THR A 18 15.65 -2.12 -1.41
N VAL A 19 16.24 -0.93 -1.46
CA VAL A 19 16.45 -0.20 -2.69
C VAL A 19 17.67 -0.78 -3.37
N LYS A 20 17.49 -1.67 -4.34
CA LYS A 20 18.56 -2.06 -5.26
C LYS A 20 18.49 -1.15 -6.49
N GLN A 21 19.36 -0.19 -6.54
CA GLN A 21 19.54 0.60 -7.75
C GLN A 21 20.40 -0.20 -8.73
N GLU A 22 19.79 -0.95 -9.64
CA GLU A 22 20.51 -1.74 -10.65
C GLU A 22 21.15 -0.85 -11.74
N THR A 23 20.55 0.30 -11.99
CA THR A 23 21.11 1.35 -12.86
C THR A 23 20.63 2.71 -12.33
N ASN A 24 21.24 3.82 -12.79
CA ASN A 24 20.79 5.18 -12.46
C ASN A 24 19.35 5.49 -12.93
N LEU A 25 18.62 4.53 -13.51
CA LEU A 25 17.33 4.74 -14.13
C LEU A 25 16.22 3.81 -13.61
N THR A 26 16.56 2.71 -12.94
CA THR A 26 15.59 1.72 -12.43
C THR A 26 15.89 1.42 -10.97
N ALA A 27 14.85 1.37 -10.15
CA ALA A 27 14.94 0.99 -8.75
C ALA A 27 13.89 -0.09 -8.43
N ASP A 28 14.27 -1.05 -7.61
CA ASP A 28 13.37 -2.03 -7.02
C ASP A 28 13.02 -1.61 -5.60
N MET A 29 11.73 -1.69 -5.27
CA MET A 29 11.17 -1.46 -3.93
C MET A 29 10.35 -2.68 -3.52
N TYR A 30 10.20 -2.89 -2.22
CA TYR A 30 9.49 -4.05 -1.69
C TYR A 30 8.49 -3.60 -0.63
N ILE A 31 7.32 -4.22 -0.62
CA ILE A 31 6.35 -4.20 0.48
C ILE A 31 6.14 -5.65 0.89
N ASP A 32 6.79 -6.04 1.98
CA ASP A 32 6.65 -7.35 2.60
C ASP A 32 5.99 -7.17 3.97
N GLY A 33 5.05 -8.07 4.35
CA GLY A 33 4.38 -8.01 5.64
C GLY A 33 3.21 -7.00 5.70
N GLU A 34 2.91 -6.52 6.91
CA GLU A 34 1.72 -5.68 7.14
C GLU A 34 1.95 -4.21 6.78
N ILE A 35 0.87 -3.55 6.37
CA ILE A 35 0.83 -2.11 6.15
C ILE A 35 0.27 -1.45 7.40
N VAL A 36 1.11 -0.70 8.11
CA VAL A 36 0.85 -0.21 9.47
C VAL A 36 1.20 1.26 9.63
N THR A 37 0.66 1.90 10.66
CA THR A 37 1.04 3.28 11.02
C THR A 37 2.37 3.31 11.77
N ASP A 38 2.57 2.38 12.71
CA ASP A 38 3.78 2.24 13.51
C ASP A 38 4.41 0.87 13.20
N GLU A 39 5.65 0.89 12.71
CA GLU A 39 6.39 -0.32 12.33
C GLU A 39 6.95 -1.00 13.58
N TYR A 40 6.53 -2.23 13.85
CA TYR A 40 6.98 -3.06 14.98
C TYR A 40 7.83 -4.23 14.53
N GLU A 41 7.51 -4.82 13.39
CA GLU A 41 8.27 -5.90 12.77
C GLU A 41 9.14 -5.36 11.63
N ASP A 42 10.23 -6.06 11.34
CA ASP A 42 11.15 -5.64 10.27
C ASP A 42 10.50 -5.66 8.87
N THR A 43 9.40 -6.37 8.71
CA THR A 43 8.63 -6.48 7.46
C THR A 43 7.49 -5.46 7.35
N ASP A 44 7.18 -4.73 8.41
CA ASP A 44 6.10 -3.75 8.41
C ASP A 44 6.41 -2.56 7.50
N THR A 45 5.39 -2.04 6.84
CA THR A 45 5.51 -0.88 5.95
C THR A 45 4.56 0.22 6.36
N SER A 46 5.10 1.39 6.72
CA SER A 46 4.32 2.62 6.92
C SER A 46 4.40 3.52 5.68
N ALA A 47 3.38 4.38 5.51
CA ALA A 47 3.43 5.40 4.46
C ALA A 47 4.58 6.39 4.66
N ALA A 48 4.98 6.64 5.91
CA ALA A 48 6.13 7.50 6.22
C ALA A 48 7.45 6.85 5.78
N GLY A 49 7.66 5.57 6.11
CA GLY A 49 8.83 4.80 5.68
C GLY A 49 8.90 4.67 4.16
N PHE A 50 7.77 4.33 3.54
CA PHE A 50 7.66 4.25 2.08
C PHE A 50 7.98 5.58 1.38
N ARG A 51 7.47 6.70 1.90
CA ARG A 51 7.77 8.04 1.38
C ARG A 51 9.27 8.34 1.43
N ASP A 52 9.93 8.04 2.55
CA ASP A 52 11.33 8.34 2.75
C ASP A 52 12.22 7.47 1.84
N ALA A 53 11.83 6.20 1.64
CA ALA A 53 12.45 5.33 0.66
C ALA A 53 12.26 5.84 -0.78
N LEU A 54 11.02 6.18 -1.16
CA LEU A 54 10.73 6.73 -2.48
C LEU A 54 11.54 8.01 -2.77
N LYS A 55 11.69 8.89 -1.78
CA LYS A 55 12.54 10.10 -1.91
C LYS A 55 14.02 9.77 -2.08
N SER A 56 14.50 8.70 -1.44
CA SER A 56 15.90 8.29 -1.54
C SER A 56 16.30 7.80 -2.93
N LEU A 57 15.34 7.39 -3.76
CA LEU A 57 15.58 6.94 -5.14
C LEU A 57 16.08 8.06 -6.06
N GLY A 58 15.77 9.32 -5.74
CA GLY A 58 16.06 10.44 -6.65
C GLY A 58 15.27 10.37 -7.96
N ASP A 59 15.87 10.79 -9.05
CA ASP A 59 15.23 10.89 -10.37
C ASP A 59 15.30 9.58 -11.17
N VAL A 60 14.74 8.48 -10.65
CA VAL A 60 14.61 7.23 -11.40
C VAL A 60 13.50 7.33 -12.46
N LYS A 61 13.64 6.57 -13.54
CA LYS A 61 12.63 6.50 -14.61
C LYS A 61 11.65 5.35 -14.43
N THR A 62 12.06 4.31 -13.73
CA THR A 62 11.25 3.11 -13.49
C THR A 62 11.37 2.69 -12.03
N ILE A 63 10.25 2.37 -11.44
CA ILE A 63 10.14 1.74 -10.13
C ILE A 63 9.50 0.37 -10.36
N ASN A 64 10.18 -0.68 -9.96
CA ASN A 64 9.61 -2.01 -9.83
C ASN A 64 9.24 -2.19 -8.36
N LEU A 65 7.96 -2.26 -8.07
CA LEU A 65 7.46 -2.48 -6.71
C LEU A 65 7.00 -3.92 -6.57
N HIS A 66 7.70 -4.66 -5.72
CA HIS A 66 7.39 -6.03 -5.33
C HIS A 66 6.47 -6.03 -4.14
N ILE A 67 5.40 -6.83 -4.18
CA ILE A 67 4.38 -6.88 -3.14
C ILE A 67 4.15 -8.33 -2.70
N ASN A 68 4.31 -8.55 -1.39
CA ASN A 68 3.95 -9.77 -0.70
C ASN A 68 3.34 -9.39 0.67
N SER A 69 2.08 -8.99 0.69
CA SER A 69 1.46 -8.35 1.85
C SER A 69 0.01 -8.82 2.07
N PRO A 70 -0.39 -9.09 3.32
CA PRO A 70 -1.77 -9.35 3.69
C PRO A 70 -2.64 -8.07 3.71
N GLY A 71 -2.03 -6.89 3.56
CA GLY A 71 -2.67 -5.61 3.71
C GLY A 71 -2.46 -4.99 5.09
N GLY A 72 -3.47 -4.30 5.63
CA GLY A 72 -3.42 -3.64 6.93
C GLY A 72 -4.16 -2.30 6.95
N SER A 73 -3.51 -1.22 7.40
CA SER A 73 -4.11 0.11 7.52
C SER A 73 -4.52 0.70 6.17
N VAL A 74 -5.82 0.95 6.00
CA VAL A 74 -6.36 1.50 4.75
C VAL A 74 -5.80 2.88 4.45
N PHE A 75 -5.64 3.74 5.44
CA PHE A 75 -5.13 5.09 5.24
C PHE A 75 -3.65 5.11 4.83
N GLU A 76 -2.84 4.24 5.42
CA GLU A 76 -1.44 4.07 5.03
C GLU A 76 -1.32 3.58 3.58
N GLY A 77 -2.11 2.56 3.22
CA GLY A 77 -2.10 2.04 1.86
C GLY A 77 -2.61 3.03 0.81
N ILE A 78 -3.66 3.81 1.11
CA ILE A 78 -4.12 4.89 0.23
C ILE A 78 -3.04 5.96 0.07
N ALA A 79 -2.31 6.31 1.14
CA ALA A 79 -1.22 7.27 1.06
C ALA A 79 -0.09 6.74 0.15
N ILE A 80 0.28 5.46 0.27
CA ILE A 80 1.26 4.79 -0.61
C ILE A 80 0.78 4.80 -2.07
N TYR A 81 -0.47 4.39 -2.31
CA TYR A 81 -1.09 4.44 -3.64
C TYR A 81 -0.96 5.83 -4.27
N ASN A 82 -1.33 6.88 -3.53
CA ASN A 82 -1.27 8.25 -4.01
C ASN A 82 0.17 8.73 -4.28
N MET A 83 1.14 8.33 -3.46
CA MET A 83 2.56 8.64 -3.70
C MET A 83 3.06 8.02 -5.01
N LEU A 84 2.70 6.76 -5.28
CA LEU A 84 3.03 6.08 -6.54
C LEU A 84 2.37 6.75 -7.74
N LYS A 85 1.08 7.11 -7.64
CA LYS A 85 0.34 7.82 -8.71
C LYS A 85 0.90 9.21 -9.03
N GLN A 86 1.53 9.87 -8.06
CA GLN A 86 2.19 11.18 -8.22
C GLN A 86 3.62 11.06 -8.73
N SER A 87 4.20 9.86 -8.72
CA SER A 87 5.55 9.63 -9.24
C SER A 87 5.60 9.93 -10.74
N LYS A 88 6.72 10.51 -11.19
CA LYS A 88 7.02 10.67 -12.62
C LYS A 88 7.62 9.42 -13.24
N ALA A 89 8.10 8.49 -12.41
CA ALA A 89 8.63 7.21 -12.87
C ALA A 89 7.50 6.30 -13.34
N LYS A 90 7.81 5.46 -14.31
CA LYS A 90 6.95 4.32 -14.68
C LYS A 90 6.94 3.33 -13.51
N VAL A 91 5.76 2.95 -13.03
CA VAL A 91 5.59 2.01 -11.93
C VAL A 91 5.16 0.65 -12.45
N ASN A 92 6.00 -0.35 -12.26
CA ASN A 92 5.67 -1.75 -12.49
C ASN A 92 5.42 -2.41 -11.14
N ILE A 93 4.31 -3.12 -11.00
CA ILE A 93 3.98 -3.90 -9.80
C ILE A 93 4.24 -5.38 -10.07
N TYR A 94 4.89 -6.03 -9.14
CA TYR A 94 5.10 -7.48 -9.13
C TYR A 94 4.43 -8.06 -7.89
N VAL A 95 3.40 -8.88 -8.08
CA VAL A 95 2.77 -9.62 -6.97
C VAL A 95 3.55 -10.91 -6.76
N ASP A 96 4.49 -10.90 -5.82
CA ASP A 96 5.43 -12.01 -5.66
C ASP A 96 4.76 -13.27 -5.11
N ALA A 97 3.83 -13.12 -4.16
CA ALA A 97 2.99 -14.22 -3.65
C ALA A 97 1.56 -13.76 -3.37
N LEU A 98 1.38 -12.72 -2.55
CA LEU A 98 0.07 -12.25 -2.09
C LEU A 98 -0.01 -10.72 -2.16
N ALA A 99 -1.11 -10.21 -2.69
CA ALA A 99 -1.54 -8.82 -2.54
C ALA A 99 -2.97 -8.81 -2.03
N ALA A 100 -3.15 -8.79 -0.70
CA ALA A 100 -4.47 -8.86 -0.09
C ALA A 100 -4.92 -7.50 0.47
N SER A 101 -6.25 -7.29 0.51
CA SER A 101 -6.86 -6.14 1.15
C SER A 101 -6.28 -4.82 0.58
N ILE A 102 -5.80 -3.92 1.43
CA ILE A 102 -5.26 -2.63 1.00
C ILE A 102 -3.98 -2.76 0.14
N ALA A 103 -3.23 -3.87 0.23
CA ALA A 103 -2.11 -4.12 -0.66
C ALA A 103 -2.57 -4.30 -2.12
N SER A 104 -3.74 -4.88 -2.35
CA SER A 104 -4.35 -4.98 -3.68
C SER A 104 -4.73 -3.61 -4.25
N VAL A 105 -5.15 -2.68 -3.41
CA VAL A 105 -5.39 -1.26 -3.79
C VAL A 105 -4.09 -0.59 -4.22
N ILE A 106 -2.99 -0.81 -3.48
CA ILE A 106 -1.67 -0.29 -3.86
C ILE A 106 -1.26 -0.79 -5.25
N CYS A 107 -1.54 -2.06 -5.58
CA CYS A 107 -1.27 -2.61 -6.91
C CYS A 107 -1.92 -1.80 -8.04
N MET A 108 -3.08 -1.19 -7.78
CA MET A 108 -3.80 -0.39 -8.78
C MET A 108 -3.06 0.91 -9.17
N ALA A 109 -2.06 1.32 -8.39
CA ALA A 109 -1.22 2.47 -8.74
C ALA A 109 -0.26 2.18 -9.90
N GLY A 110 0.07 0.91 -10.16
CA GLY A 110 1.02 0.52 -11.19
C GLY A 110 0.55 0.80 -12.62
N ASP A 111 1.49 1.14 -13.50
CA ASP A 111 1.22 1.20 -14.94
C ASP A 111 1.02 -0.22 -15.50
N THR A 112 1.85 -1.14 -15.04
CA THR A 112 1.77 -2.59 -15.36
C THR A 112 1.74 -3.40 -14.07
N ILE A 113 0.92 -4.44 -14.03
CA ILE A 113 0.86 -5.40 -12.91
C ILE A 113 1.24 -6.78 -13.46
N PHE A 114 2.26 -7.37 -12.86
CA PHE A 114 2.73 -8.72 -13.14
C PHE A 114 2.28 -9.65 -12.01
N MET A 115 1.48 -10.66 -12.37
CA MET A 115 0.99 -11.69 -11.46
C MET A 115 1.39 -13.07 -12.00
N PRO A 116 2.37 -13.76 -11.40
CA PRO A 116 2.62 -15.17 -11.68
C PRO A 116 1.37 -16.02 -11.43
N ALA A 117 1.24 -17.14 -12.14
CA ALA A 117 0.04 -18.00 -12.05
C ALA A 117 -0.20 -18.59 -10.64
N ASN A 118 0.81 -18.59 -9.79
CA ASN A 118 0.76 -19.06 -8.40
C ASN A 118 0.69 -17.93 -7.37
N SER A 119 0.61 -16.67 -7.80
CA SER A 119 0.35 -15.55 -6.88
C SER A 119 -1.14 -15.30 -6.74
N MET A 120 -1.51 -14.62 -5.67
CA MET A 120 -2.90 -14.36 -5.30
C MET A 120 -3.13 -12.85 -5.08
N MET A 121 -4.32 -12.41 -5.47
CA MET A 121 -4.82 -11.08 -5.10
C MET A 121 -6.18 -11.28 -4.44
N MET A 122 -6.40 -10.64 -3.29
CA MET A 122 -7.67 -10.70 -2.57
C MET A 122 -8.19 -9.29 -2.36
N ILE A 123 -9.46 -9.10 -2.69
CA ILE A 123 -10.19 -7.85 -2.49
C ILE A 123 -11.37 -8.08 -1.56
N HIS A 124 -11.61 -7.15 -0.66
CA HIS A 124 -12.75 -7.18 0.25
C HIS A 124 -13.11 -5.77 0.75
N ASN A 125 -14.26 -5.65 1.41
CA ASN A 125 -14.62 -4.42 2.08
C ASN A 125 -13.74 -4.20 3.32
N PRO A 126 -13.34 -2.95 3.63
CA PRO A 126 -12.67 -2.63 4.88
C PRO A 126 -13.52 -3.07 6.08
N TYR A 127 -12.89 -3.54 7.14
CA TYR A 127 -13.57 -3.90 8.37
C TYR A 127 -12.95 -3.20 9.58
N THR A 128 -13.72 -3.04 10.64
CA THR A 128 -13.25 -2.47 11.90
C THR A 128 -14.04 -3.05 13.07
N MET A 129 -13.52 -2.87 14.27
CA MET A 129 -14.21 -3.19 15.51
C MET A 129 -14.59 -1.91 16.23
N VAL A 130 -15.88 -1.72 16.50
CA VAL A 130 -16.40 -0.53 17.18
C VAL A 130 -17.35 -0.95 18.31
N VAL A 131 -17.18 -0.33 19.46
CA VAL A 131 -18.08 -0.46 20.60
C VAL A 131 -18.64 0.93 20.90
N GLY A 132 -19.96 1.03 20.99
CA GLY A 132 -20.62 2.32 21.25
C GLY A 132 -22.13 2.21 21.30
N ASN A 133 -22.80 3.34 21.54
CA ASN A 133 -24.25 3.44 21.45
C ASN A 133 -24.74 3.44 20.00
N ALA A 134 -26.06 3.38 19.78
CA ALA A 134 -26.65 3.26 18.45
C ALA A 134 -26.25 4.38 17.48
N ASN A 135 -26.03 5.61 17.98
CA ASN A 135 -25.62 6.72 17.11
C ASN A 135 -24.15 6.63 16.72
N GLU A 136 -23.28 6.19 17.64
CA GLU A 136 -21.86 5.95 17.38
C GLU A 136 -21.68 4.82 16.38
N LEU A 137 -22.43 3.72 16.51
CA LEU A 137 -22.39 2.61 15.57
C LEU A 137 -22.86 3.01 14.16
N ARG A 138 -23.94 3.81 14.06
CA ARG A 138 -24.38 4.33 12.74
C ARG A 138 -23.35 5.25 12.12
N LYS A 139 -22.71 6.10 12.94
CA LYS A 139 -21.63 6.95 12.45
C LYS A 139 -20.45 6.12 11.95
N ALA A 140 -20.00 5.13 12.70
CA ALA A 140 -18.93 4.24 12.27
C ALA A 140 -19.25 3.53 10.96
N ALA A 141 -20.48 3.03 10.80
CA ALA A 141 -20.90 2.43 9.53
C ALA A 141 -20.84 3.43 8.37
N ALA A 142 -21.30 4.67 8.55
CA ALA A 142 -21.22 5.70 7.52
C ALA A 142 -19.75 6.08 7.19
N ASP A 143 -18.87 6.12 8.18
CA ASP A 143 -17.44 6.36 7.97
C ASP A 143 -16.81 5.20 7.15
N MET A 144 -17.18 3.94 7.44
CA MET A 144 -16.74 2.77 6.67
C MET A 144 -17.22 2.81 5.22
N ASP A 145 -18.44 3.28 4.96
CA ASP A 145 -18.93 3.48 3.59
C ASP A 145 -18.07 4.48 2.80
N GLN A 146 -17.56 5.54 3.45
CA GLN A 146 -16.66 6.49 2.80
C GLN A 146 -15.28 5.87 2.52
N ILE A 147 -14.74 5.08 3.46
CA ILE A 147 -13.47 4.36 3.29
C ILE A 147 -13.58 3.36 2.13
N THR A 148 -14.68 2.60 2.07
CA THR A 148 -14.97 1.69 0.96
C THR A 148 -14.97 2.40 -0.38
N LYS A 149 -15.61 3.57 -0.49
CA LYS A 149 -15.62 4.37 -1.73
C LYS A 149 -14.22 4.74 -2.20
N ALA A 150 -13.29 5.05 -1.30
CA ALA A 150 -11.91 5.39 -1.67
C ALA A 150 -11.19 4.17 -2.30
N SER A 151 -11.37 2.97 -1.75
CA SER A 151 -10.85 1.73 -2.33
C SER A 151 -11.49 1.44 -3.70
N VAL A 152 -12.81 1.53 -3.80
CA VAL A 152 -13.56 1.36 -5.06
C VAL A 152 -13.05 2.31 -6.14
N GLN A 153 -12.83 3.59 -5.82
CA GLN A 153 -12.28 4.56 -6.77
C GLN A 153 -10.92 4.14 -7.32
N SER A 154 -10.04 3.57 -6.48
CA SER A 154 -8.72 3.13 -6.90
C SER A 154 -8.81 1.94 -7.87
N TYR A 155 -9.67 0.95 -7.59
CA TYR A 155 -9.90 -0.18 -8.49
C TYR A 155 -10.52 0.27 -9.82
N MET A 156 -11.56 1.11 -9.76
CA MET A 156 -12.23 1.62 -10.97
C MET A 156 -11.32 2.47 -11.85
N ALA A 157 -10.43 3.27 -11.23
CA ALA A 157 -9.43 4.04 -11.97
C ALA A 157 -8.46 3.14 -12.76
N LYS A 158 -8.16 1.94 -12.24
CA LYS A 158 -7.31 0.96 -12.93
C LYS A 158 -8.09 0.13 -13.95
N ALA A 159 -9.28 -0.31 -13.60
CA ALA A 159 -10.11 -1.17 -14.45
C ALA A 159 -10.65 -0.43 -15.69
N GLY A 160 -10.92 0.87 -15.56
CA GLY A 160 -11.56 1.65 -16.63
C GLY A 160 -12.90 1.04 -17.03
N ASN A 161 -13.12 0.85 -18.32
CA ASN A 161 -14.38 0.28 -18.86
C ASN A 161 -14.42 -1.26 -18.84
N LYS A 162 -13.41 -1.94 -18.24
CA LYS A 162 -13.34 -3.40 -18.22
C LYS A 162 -14.16 -4.03 -17.09
N LEU A 163 -14.54 -3.23 -16.11
CA LEU A 163 -15.29 -3.66 -14.94
C LEU A 163 -16.29 -2.55 -14.58
N ASP A 164 -17.50 -2.89 -14.25
CA ASP A 164 -18.48 -1.96 -13.68
C ASP A 164 -18.41 -1.98 -12.14
N GLU A 165 -18.83 -0.86 -11.52
CA GLU A 165 -18.74 -0.69 -10.07
C GLU A 165 -19.60 -1.70 -9.30
N SER A 166 -20.73 -2.11 -9.86
CA SER A 166 -21.63 -3.07 -9.19
C SER A 166 -20.99 -4.46 -9.10
N THR A 167 -20.37 -4.90 -10.18
CA THR A 167 -19.59 -6.14 -10.21
C THR A 167 -18.41 -6.09 -9.25
N LEU A 168 -17.67 -4.96 -9.23
CA LEU A 168 -16.58 -4.78 -8.27
C LEU A 168 -17.07 -4.92 -6.82
N LYS A 169 -18.18 -4.28 -6.47
CA LYS A 169 -18.74 -4.37 -5.12
C LYS A 169 -19.16 -5.80 -4.76
N GLN A 170 -19.75 -6.53 -5.69
CA GLN A 170 -20.06 -7.95 -5.48
C GLN A 170 -18.81 -8.79 -5.24
N LEU A 171 -17.72 -8.53 -5.97
CA LEU A 171 -16.44 -9.21 -5.73
C LEU A 171 -15.86 -8.87 -4.34
N MET A 172 -15.96 -7.62 -3.91
CA MET A 172 -15.52 -7.20 -2.58
C MET A 172 -16.40 -7.80 -1.47
N ASP A 173 -17.72 -7.91 -1.68
CA ASP A 173 -18.65 -8.54 -0.73
C ASP A 173 -18.40 -10.05 -0.60
N ASN A 174 -17.90 -10.69 -1.63
CA ASN A 174 -17.60 -12.12 -1.66
C ASN A 174 -16.15 -12.44 -1.22
N GLU A 175 -15.36 -11.44 -0.85
CA GLU A 175 -13.95 -11.61 -0.46
C GLU A 175 -13.14 -12.39 -1.52
N THR A 176 -13.19 -11.91 -2.75
CA THR A 176 -12.62 -12.58 -3.93
C THR A 176 -11.17 -12.18 -4.16
#